data_ddb3ef967d4f0ffb7ca13ccf172ae8d0
#
_entry.id   ddb3ef967d4f0ffb7ca13ccf172ae8d0
#
_cell.length_a   1.000
_cell.length_b   1.000
_cell.length_c   1.000
_cell.angle_alpha   90.00
_cell.angle_beta   90.00
_cell.angle_gamma   90.00
#
_symmetry.space_group_name_H-M   'P 1'
#
loop_
_entity.id
_entity.type
_entity.pdbx_description
1 polymer ?
#
loop_
_entity_poly.entity_id
_entity_poly.type
_entity_poly.pdbx_seq_one_letter_code
_entity_poly.pdbx_strand_id
1 'polypeptide(L)'
;MKTINNKSELKNLVCTILDSAEKTREKLQNMSTEDFLFNGKFGFLGTKWDNPTQDDDLGEQIQQSMTMLMTCYAIDWFYFNLVNFNNTSSEGYFTINDGDKNGVDLSFKGKSDLFTLTDPFTGGETLKLDHVKYMQAQKMLCEIFTAKNPYNNKKIFHDLRVLSERTAEENLCMRFIFFCSPEKFSDTRLKCKPENIEIIKIDKTQETSCGKQVYQRVNGKIKLVSGRHDSIQSEIIRVTYKIADSEHRAHIIHITPESLLRWANGVASDWK
;
A
#
# COMPACT_ATOMS: atom_id res chain seq x y z
N MET A 1 -9.06 -7.59 -13.18
CA MET A 1 -8.10 -8.27 -12.29
C MET A 1 -6.73 -8.27 -12.95
N LYS A 2 -5.70 -7.77 -12.29
CA LYS A 2 -4.32 -7.71 -12.79
C LYS A 2 -3.40 -8.44 -11.80
N THR A 3 -2.52 -9.28 -12.31
CA THR A 3 -1.57 -10.03 -11.48
C THR A 3 -0.17 -9.45 -11.65
N ILE A 4 0.56 -9.31 -10.55
CA ILE A 4 1.96 -8.89 -10.51
C ILE A 4 2.77 -10.03 -9.90
N ASN A 5 3.69 -10.58 -10.69
CA ASN A 5 4.46 -11.76 -10.32
C ASN A 5 5.91 -11.42 -9.93
N ASN A 6 6.39 -10.26 -10.33
CA ASN A 6 7.79 -9.88 -10.11
C ASN A 6 7.98 -8.36 -10.12
N LYS A 7 9.17 -7.96 -9.68
CA LYS A 7 9.54 -6.54 -9.58
C LYS A 7 9.62 -5.82 -10.92
N SER A 8 9.93 -6.53 -12.02
CA SER A 8 9.97 -5.90 -13.36
C SER A 8 8.58 -5.50 -13.82
N GLU A 9 7.58 -6.34 -13.59
CA GLU A 9 6.17 -6.01 -13.87
C GLU A 9 5.70 -4.83 -13.02
N LEU A 10 6.09 -4.79 -11.74
CA LEU A 10 5.80 -3.67 -10.86
C LEU A 10 6.40 -2.36 -11.38
N LYS A 11 7.67 -2.38 -11.76
CA LYS A 11 8.34 -1.21 -12.35
C LYS A 11 7.63 -0.71 -13.59
N ASN A 12 7.35 -1.61 -14.53
CA ASN A 12 6.67 -1.24 -15.77
C ASN A 12 5.33 -0.57 -15.48
N LEU A 13 4.60 -1.04 -14.49
CA LEU A 13 3.35 -0.44 -14.07
C LEU A 13 3.57 0.98 -13.51
N VAL A 14 4.56 1.19 -12.64
CA VAL A 14 4.90 2.51 -12.10
C VAL A 14 5.27 3.47 -13.23
N CYS A 15 6.15 3.05 -14.15
CA CYS A 15 6.52 3.88 -15.31
C CYS A 15 5.30 4.25 -16.17
N THR A 16 4.41 3.31 -16.45
CA THR A 16 3.19 3.57 -17.22
C THR A 16 2.31 4.63 -16.56
N ILE A 17 2.15 4.57 -15.23
CA ILE A 17 1.37 5.57 -14.48
C ILE A 17 2.03 6.94 -14.55
N LEU A 18 3.34 7.03 -14.33
CA LEU A 18 4.06 8.29 -14.40
C LEU A 18 4.04 8.91 -15.79
N ASP A 19 4.22 8.10 -16.85
CA ASP A 19 4.13 8.55 -18.24
C ASP A 19 2.73 9.09 -18.59
N SER A 20 1.70 8.44 -18.07
CA SER A 20 0.31 8.90 -18.24
C SER A 20 0.05 10.23 -17.53
N ALA A 21 0.56 10.37 -16.32
CA ALA A 21 0.46 11.62 -15.56
C ALA A 21 1.20 12.77 -16.27
N GLU A 22 2.39 12.49 -16.82
CA GLU A 22 3.18 13.48 -17.58
C GLU A 22 2.44 13.94 -18.83
N LYS A 23 1.86 13.03 -19.62
CA LYS A 23 1.04 13.38 -20.79
C LYS A 23 -0.15 14.27 -20.43
N THR A 24 -0.82 13.96 -19.31
CA THR A 24 -1.91 14.81 -18.80
C THR A 24 -1.39 16.22 -18.45
N ARG A 25 -0.25 16.30 -17.76
CA ARG A 25 0.39 17.57 -17.41
C ARG A 25 0.75 18.40 -18.65
N GLU A 26 1.34 17.77 -19.67
CA GLU A 26 1.69 18.43 -20.93
C GLU A 26 0.46 18.97 -21.68
N LYS A 27 -0.64 18.21 -21.72
CA LYS A 27 -1.91 18.69 -22.29
C LYS A 27 -2.38 19.95 -21.57
N LEU A 28 -2.38 19.94 -20.24
CA LEU A 28 -2.85 21.08 -19.43
C LEU A 28 -1.96 22.32 -19.62
N GLN A 29 -0.64 22.14 -19.71
CA GLN A 29 0.29 23.27 -19.90
C GLN A 29 0.15 23.97 -21.25
N ASN A 30 -0.24 23.24 -22.29
CA ASN A 30 -0.36 23.77 -23.65
C ASN A 30 -1.78 24.24 -23.98
N MET A 31 -2.69 24.26 -23.02
CA MET A 31 -4.09 24.58 -23.18
C MET A 31 -4.35 26.06 -22.92
N SER A 32 -5.21 26.70 -23.71
CA SER A 32 -5.72 28.04 -23.41
C SER A 32 -6.62 28.03 -22.17
N THR A 33 -6.78 29.20 -21.54
CA THR A 33 -7.68 29.33 -20.38
C THR A 33 -9.12 28.97 -20.75
N GLU A 34 -9.55 29.35 -21.95
CA GLU A 34 -10.90 29.08 -22.45
C GLU A 34 -11.10 27.57 -22.68
N ASP A 35 -10.15 26.92 -23.36
CA ASP A 35 -10.17 25.46 -23.55
C ASP A 35 -10.12 24.71 -22.22
N PHE A 36 -9.29 25.17 -21.26
CA PHE A 36 -9.23 24.58 -19.94
C PHE A 36 -10.58 24.66 -19.22
N LEU A 37 -11.22 25.81 -19.21
CA LEU A 37 -12.52 25.98 -18.55
C LEU A 37 -13.61 25.13 -19.22
N PHE A 38 -13.65 25.10 -20.54
CA PHE A 38 -14.62 24.31 -21.28
C PHE A 38 -14.41 22.82 -21.12
N ASN A 39 -13.19 22.35 -21.38
CA ASN A 39 -12.85 20.92 -21.28
C ASN A 39 -12.81 20.44 -19.82
N GLY A 40 -12.45 21.32 -18.86
CA GLY A 40 -12.50 20.99 -17.43
C GLY A 40 -13.92 20.77 -16.91
N LYS A 41 -14.93 21.33 -17.60
CA LYS A 41 -16.34 21.15 -17.24
C LYS A 41 -17.03 20.05 -18.06
N PHE A 42 -16.73 19.97 -19.35
CA PHE A 42 -17.51 19.16 -20.30
C PHE A 42 -16.67 18.18 -21.11
N GLY A 43 -15.34 18.23 -21.02
CA GLY A 43 -14.42 17.43 -21.79
C GLY A 43 -13.54 16.52 -20.95
N PHE A 44 -12.81 15.64 -21.62
CA PHE A 44 -11.89 14.70 -21.03
C PHE A 44 -10.46 15.24 -21.14
N LEU A 45 -9.88 15.69 -20.02
CA LEU A 45 -8.51 16.21 -19.97
C LEU A 45 -7.49 15.19 -19.44
N GLY A 46 -7.95 14.19 -18.72
CA GLY A 46 -7.10 13.15 -18.17
C GLY A 46 -6.65 12.15 -19.23
N THR A 47 -5.46 11.60 -19.04
CA THR A 47 -4.97 10.46 -19.82
C THR A 47 -5.08 9.20 -18.98
N LYS A 48 -5.73 8.18 -19.52
CA LYS A 48 -5.99 6.93 -18.79
C LYS A 48 -4.69 6.26 -18.38
N TRP A 49 -4.53 5.95 -17.10
CA TRP A 49 -3.27 5.45 -16.54
C TRP A 49 -2.86 4.08 -17.12
N ASP A 50 -3.82 3.25 -17.50
CA ASP A 50 -3.60 1.92 -18.09
C ASP A 50 -3.62 1.93 -19.63
N ASN A 51 -4.06 3.02 -20.24
CA ASN A 51 -4.09 3.22 -21.68
C ASN A 51 -3.76 4.67 -22.06
N PRO A 52 -2.48 5.02 -22.18
CA PRO A 52 -2.04 6.41 -22.42
C PRO A 52 -2.50 7.03 -23.76
N THR A 53 -3.19 6.29 -24.60
CA THR A 53 -3.77 6.78 -25.86
C THR A 53 -5.24 7.17 -25.72
N GLN A 54 -5.87 6.89 -24.61
CA GLN A 54 -7.26 7.17 -24.32
C GLN A 54 -7.40 8.30 -23.30
N ASP A 55 -8.22 9.29 -23.63
CA ASP A 55 -8.59 10.35 -22.70
C ASP A 55 -9.75 9.95 -21.80
N ASP A 56 -9.79 10.53 -20.60
CA ASP A 56 -10.84 10.30 -19.61
C ASP A 56 -10.98 11.50 -18.66
N ASP A 57 -11.92 11.46 -17.73
CA ASP A 57 -12.11 12.51 -16.75
C ASP A 57 -10.83 12.80 -15.94
N LEU A 58 -10.42 14.08 -15.91
CA LEU A 58 -9.16 14.48 -15.26
C LEU A 58 -9.13 14.14 -13.77
N GLY A 59 -10.21 14.45 -13.07
CA GLY A 59 -10.27 14.24 -11.62
C GLY A 59 -10.22 12.76 -11.28
N GLU A 60 -10.96 11.95 -12.03
CA GLU A 60 -10.98 10.50 -11.86
C GLU A 60 -9.61 9.89 -12.19
N GLN A 61 -8.97 10.28 -13.30
CA GLN A 61 -7.67 9.75 -13.68
C GLN A 61 -6.54 10.12 -12.70
N ILE A 62 -6.56 11.33 -12.15
CA ILE A 62 -5.62 11.70 -11.07
C ILE A 62 -5.85 10.80 -9.85
N GLN A 63 -7.09 10.61 -9.43
CA GLN A 63 -7.42 9.78 -8.29
C GLN A 63 -7.03 8.30 -8.53
N GLN A 64 -7.37 7.75 -9.68
CA GLN A 64 -7.03 6.37 -10.05
C GLN A 64 -5.50 6.19 -10.13
N SER A 65 -4.77 7.13 -10.72
CA SER A 65 -3.30 7.08 -10.80
C SER A 65 -2.67 7.09 -9.42
N MET A 66 -3.11 7.96 -8.52
CA MET A 66 -2.61 8.02 -7.15
C MET A 66 -2.92 6.73 -6.36
N THR A 67 -4.12 6.19 -6.49
CA THR A 67 -4.51 4.94 -5.85
C THR A 67 -3.68 3.77 -6.40
N MET A 68 -3.45 3.74 -7.71
CA MET A 68 -2.62 2.70 -8.33
C MET A 68 -1.14 2.82 -7.95
N LEU A 69 -0.59 4.03 -7.84
CA LEU A 69 0.75 4.23 -7.28
C LEU A 69 0.84 3.73 -5.84
N MET A 70 -0.18 3.99 -5.04
CA MET A 70 -0.25 3.47 -3.67
C MET A 70 -0.34 1.94 -3.63
N THR A 71 -1.06 1.33 -4.56
CA THR A 71 -1.09 -0.13 -4.75
C THR A 71 0.28 -0.68 -5.10
N CYS A 72 1.00 -0.04 -6.02
CA CYS A 72 2.37 -0.40 -6.36
C CYS A 72 3.33 -0.26 -5.18
N TYR A 73 3.19 0.81 -4.39
CA TYR A 73 3.95 0.99 -3.15
C TYR A 73 3.68 -0.14 -2.14
N ALA A 74 2.43 -0.52 -1.96
CA ALA A 74 2.06 -1.63 -1.08
C ALA A 74 2.72 -2.95 -1.53
N ILE A 75 2.72 -3.25 -2.84
CA ILE A 75 3.38 -4.43 -3.40
C ILE A 75 4.89 -4.40 -3.13
N ASP A 76 5.56 -3.27 -3.36
CA ASP A 76 7.00 -3.12 -3.09
C ASP A 76 7.30 -3.25 -1.59
N TRP A 77 6.47 -2.66 -0.74
CA TRP A 77 6.56 -2.78 0.71
C TRP A 77 6.49 -4.25 1.15
N PHE A 78 5.58 -5.05 0.57
CA PHE A 78 5.50 -6.48 0.86
C PHE A 78 6.71 -7.25 0.35
N TYR A 79 7.16 -7.02 -0.87
CA TYR A 79 8.39 -7.65 -1.37
C TYR A 79 9.60 -7.40 -0.48
N PHE A 80 9.66 -6.21 0.11
CA PHE A 80 10.73 -5.83 1.02
C PHE A 80 10.64 -6.54 2.38
N ASN A 81 9.43 -6.76 2.88
CA ASN A 81 9.19 -7.37 4.18
C ASN A 81 8.98 -8.90 4.14
N LEU A 82 8.88 -9.50 2.96
CA LEU A 82 8.83 -10.94 2.81
C LEU A 82 10.17 -11.56 3.20
N VAL A 83 10.13 -12.54 4.08
CA VAL A 83 11.31 -13.23 4.58
C VAL A 83 11.39 -14.64 4.01
N ASN A 84 12.45 -14.93 3.26
CA ASN A 84 12.73 -16.26 2.77
C ASN A 84 13.50 -17.06 3.80
N PHE A 85 12.84 -17.94 4.54
CA PHE A 85 13.48 -18.85 5.47
C PHE A 85 14.19 -20.04 4.81
N ASN A 86 13.69 -20.48 3.69
CA ASN A 86 14.19 -21.69 3.03
C ASN A 86 14.59 -21.41 1.60
N ASN A 87 15.69 -20.89 1.25
CA ASN A 87 16.28 -20.74 -0.11
C ASN A 87 15.36 -20.99 -1.35
N THR A 88 14.16 -21.44 -1.15
CA THR A 88 13.08 -21.46 -2.14
C THR A 88 12.47 -20.08 -2.14
N SER A 89 12.61 -19.36 -3.22
CA SER A 89 11.91 -18.10 -3.47
C SER A 89 10.53 -18.16 -2.83
N SER A 90 10.17 -17.16 -2.00
CA SER A 90 8.78 -16.94 -1.60
C SER A 90 8.03 -16.54 -2.87
N GLU A 91 7.87 -17.52 -3.73
CA GLU A 91 7.15 -17.37 -4.98
C GLU A 91 5.69 -17.21 -4.61
N GLY A 92 5.19 -16.05 -4.85
CA GLY A 92 3.81 -15.68 -4.72
C GLY A 92 3.45 -14.66 -5.76
N TYR A 93 2.19 -14.36 -5.86
CA TYR A 93 1.70 -13.34 -6.76
C TYR A 93 0.73 -12.40 -6.04
N PHE A 94 0.77 -11.16 -6.47
CA PHE A 94 -0.20 -10.15 -6.05
C PHE A 94 -1.33 -10.08 -7.06
N THR A 95 -2.54 -9.97 -6.56
CA THR A 95 -3.73 -9.75 -7.39
C THR A 95 -4.29 -8.38 -7.04
N ILE A 96 -4.35 -7.49 -8.03
CA ILE A 96 -4.94 -6.16 -7.91
C ILE A 96 -6.42 -6.26 -8.26
N ASN A 97 -7.29 -5.62 -7.47
CA ASN A 97 -8.74 -5.70 -7.56
C ASN A 97 -9.22 -7.17 -7.52
N ASP A 98 -8.87 -7.87 -6.43
CA ASP A 98 -9.25 -9.25 -6.21
C ASP A 98 -10.72 -9.34 -5.80
N GLY A 99 -11.55 -9.62 -6.77
CA GLY A 99 -12.97 -9.84 -6.58
C GLY A 99 -13.88 -8.85 -7.32
N ASP A 100 -15.18 -9.13 -7.23
CA ASP A 100 -16.25 -8.31 -7.77
C ASP A 100 -16.40 -6.99 -6.97
N LYS A 101 -17.48 -6.23 -7.20
CA LYS A 101 -17.77 -4.90 -6.61
C LYS A 101 -17.50 -4.74 -5.10
N ASN A 102 -17.34 -5.85 -4.38
CA ASN A 102 -16.98 -5.92 -2.95
C ASN A 102 -15.61 -6.60 -2.72
N GLY A 103 -14.76 -6.73 -3.74
CA GLY A 103 -13.41 -7.28 -3.65
C GLY A 103 -12.48 -6.42 -2.79
N VAL A 104 -11.34 -6.99 -2.38
CA VAL A 104 -10.25 -6.22 -1.79
C VAL A 104 -9.41 -5.60 -2.89
N ASP A 105 -8.80 -4.44 -2.60
CA ASP A 105 -7.99 -3.72 -3.60
C ASP A 105 -6.72 -4.50 -3.98
N LEU A 106 -6.13 -5.24 -3.03
CA LEU A 106 -4.94 -6.04 -3.24
C LEU A 106 -4.96 -7.28 -2.37
N SER A 107 -4.59 -8.42 -2.95
CA SER A 107 -4.32 -9.65 -2.19
C SER A 107 -2.96 -10.24 -2.57
N PHE A 108 -2.38 -11.02 -1.64
CA PHE A 108 -1.19 -11.81 -1.90
C PHE A 108 -1.45 -13.26 -1.51
N LYS A 109 -1.00 -14.17 -2.36
CA LYS A 109 -1.00 -15.61 -2.11
C LYS A 109 0.39 -16.15 -2.36
N GLY A 110 0.97 -16.81 -1.35
CA GLY A 110 2.22 -17.55 -1.50
C GLY A 110 2.02 -18.85 -2.28
N LYS A 111 3.04 -19.32 -2.97
CA LYS A 111 3.03 -20.67 -3.60
C LYS A 111 3.06 -21.79 -2.56
N SER A 112 3.73 -21.56 -1.43
CA SER A 112 3.63 -22.42 -0.25
C SER A 112 2.48 -21.94 0.63
N ASP A 113 1.86 -22.85 1.37
CA ASP A 113 0.70 -22.52 2.22
C ASP A 113 0.97 -21.45 3.27
N LEU A 114 2.25 -21.22 3.62
CA LEU A 114 2.67 -20.20 4.57
C LEU A 114 3.74 -19.28 3.99
N PHE A 115 3.60 -17.99 4.19
CA PHE A 115 4.64 -17.00 3.98
C PHE A 115 4.93 -16.25 5.29
N THR A 116 6.09 -15.65 5.37
CA THR A 116 6.57 -14.95 6.56
C THR A 116 6.93 -13.52 6.22
N LEU A 117 6.43 -12.59 7.02
CA LEU A 117 6.76 -11.18 6.98
C LEU A 117 7.55 -10.77 8.22
N THR A 118 8.41 -9.78 8.06
CA THR A 118 9.01 -9.08 9.21
C THR A 118 7.93 -8.29 9.95
N ASP A 119 7.83 -8.46 11.28
CA ASP A 119 6.89 -7.65 12.06
C ASP A 119 7.45 -6.22 12.22
N PRO A 120 6.76 -5.18 11.69
CA PRO A 120 7.23 -3.81 11.76
C PRO A 120 7.29 -3.24 13.18
N PHE A 121 6.68 -3.90 14.17
CA PHE A 121 6.65 -3.46 15.57
C PHE A 121 7.78 -4.03 16.43
N THR A 122 8.71 -4.75 15.83
CA THR A 122 9.80 -5.37 16.54
C THR A 122 11.12 -4.70 16.24
N GLY A 123 11.43 -3.61 16.81
CA GLY A 123 12.76 -3.10 16.72
C GLY A 123 12.88 -1.60 16.87
N GLY A 124 13.65 -1.19 17.84
CA GLY A 124 14.25 0.13 17.91
C GLY A 124 15.40 0.26 16.90
N GLU A 125 16.07 1.41 16.91
CA GLU A 125 17.10 1.84 15.95
C GLU A 125 18.32 0.90 15.82
N THR A 126 18.48 -0.07 16.69
CA THR A 126 19.52 -1.11 16.64
C THR A 126 18.91 -2.48 16.86
N LEU A 127 18.47 -3.09 15.77
CA LEU A 127 18.02 -4.49 15.80
C LEU A 127 19.21 -5.40 16.06
N LYS A 128 19.30 -5.93 17.26
CA LYS A 128 20.00 -7.19 17.48
C LYS A 128 19.12 -8.27 16.81
N LEU A 129 19.75 -9.16 16.05
CA LEU A 129 19.09 -10.27 15.32
C LEU A 129 18.09 -11.08 16.18
N ASP A 130 18.35 -11.18 17.47
CA ASP A 130 17.55 -11.92 18.44
C ASP A 130 16.19 -11.25 18.75
N HIS A 131 15.98 -10.01 18.30
CA HIS A 131 14.77 -9.24 18.57
C HIS A 131 13.84 -9.08 17.36
N VAL A 132 14.21 -9.61 16.19
CA VAL A 132 13.36 -9.57 15.01
C VAL A 132 12.23 -10.58 15.19
N LYS A 133 11.01 -10.11 15.28
CA LYS A 133 9.83 -10.96 15.26
C LYS A 133 9.33 -11.11 13.82
N TYR A 134 8.64 -12.20 13.61
CA TYR A 134 8.10 -12.56 12.31
C TYR A 134 6.62 -12.88 12.44
N MET A 135 5.88 -12.53 11.41
CA MET A 135 4.47 -12.87 11.28
C MET A 135 4.34 -13.91 10.17
N GLN A 136 3.55 -14.94 10.41
CA GLN A 136 3.24 -15.96 9.42
C GLN A 136 1.79 -15.85 8.97
N ALA A 137 1.53 -16.03 7.68
CA ALA A 137 0.20 -16.06 7.12
C ALA A 137 0.12 -16.97 5.89
N GLN A 138 -1.09 -17.40 5.57
CA GLN A 138 -1.42 -18.09 4.30
C GLN A 138 -1.91 -17.11 3.26
N LYS A 139 -2.54 -16.02 3.70
CA LYS A 139 -3.14 -15.00 2.85
C LYS A 139 -2.93 -13.61 3.43
N MET A 140 -2.83 -12.64 2.57
CA MET A 140 -2.85 -11.23 2.92
C MET A 140 -3.92 -10.53 2.11
N LEU A 141 -4.68 -9.70 2.77
CA LEU A 141 -5.69 -8.83 2.17
C LEU A 141 -5.41 -7.37 2.49
N CYS A 142 -5.59 -6.51 1.49
CA CYS A 142 -5.37 -5.08 1.64
C CYS A 142 -6.52 -4.28 1.06
N GLU A 143 -6.88 -3.22 1.77
CA GLU A 143 -7.62 -2.09 1.25
C GLU A 143 -6.64 -0.92 1.02
N ILE A 144 -6.86 -0.18 -0.05
CA ILE A 144 -5.96 0.89 -0.50
C ILE A 144 -6.77 2.11 -0.89
N PHE A 145 -6.40 3.28 -0.37
CA PHE A 145 -7.06 4.51 -0.77
C PHE A 145 -6.16 5.74 -0.70
N THR A 146 -6.57 6.78 -1.40
CA THR A 146 -5.99 8.11 -1.33
C THR A 146 -7.06 9.09 -0.88
N ALA A 147 -6.74 9.97 0.04
CA ALA A 147 -7.69 10.96 0.54
C ALA A 147 -6.98 12.21 1.06
N LYS A 148 -7.66 13.35 1.00
CA LYS A 148 -7.18 14.57 1.64
C LYS A 148 -7.10 14.41 3.16
N ASN A 149 -8.10 13.72 3.71
CA ASN A 149 -8.22 13.47 5.14
C ASN A 149 -8.48 11.97 5.36
N PRO A 150 -7.65 11.26 6.16
CA PRO A 150 -7.80 9.83 6.39
C PRO A 150 -9.10 9.41 7.08
N TYR A 151 -9.80 10.38 7.69
CA TYR A 151 -11.07 10.14 8.39
C TYR A 151 -12.30 10.48 7.54
N ASN A 152 -12.09 10.89 6.28
CA ASN A 152 -13.19 11.21 5.40
C ASN A 152 -14.11 10.01 5.22
N ASN A 153 -15.41 10.23 5.37
CA ASN A 153 -16.46 9.22 5.18
C ASN A 153 -16.29 7.93 6.00
N LYS A 154 -15.57 8.00 7.12
CA LYS A 154 -15.29 6.81 7.96
C LYS A 154 -14.62 5.65 7.18
N LYS A 155 -13.89 5.95 6.10
CA LYS A 155 -13.32 4.95 5.17
C LYS A 155 -12.49 3.88 5.90
N ILE A 156 -11.60 4.28 6.82
CA ILE A 156 -10.78 3.32 7.59
C ILE A 156 -11.64 2.29 8.33
N PHE A 157 -12.74 2.72 8.94
CA PHE A 157 -13.63 1.80 9.67
C PHE A 157 -14.40 0.89 8.73
N HIS A 158 -14.82 1.43 7.59
CA HIS A 158 -15.43 0.61 6.54
C HIS A 158 -14.47 -0.49 6.08
N ASP A 159 -13.21 -0.13 5.81
CA ASP A 159 -12.19 -1.06 5.36
C ASP A 159 -11.80 -2.11 6.41
N LEU A 160 -11.71 -1.71 7.68
CA LEU A 160 -11.52 -2.66 8.79
C LEU A 160 -12.65 -3.69 8.84
N ARG A 161 -13.90 -3.27 8.62
CA ARG A 161 -15.05 -4.17 8.56
C ARG A 161 -14.97 -5.11 7.36
N VAL A 162 -14.75 -4.59 6.16
CA VAL A 162 -14.63 -5.38 4.93
C VAL A 162 -13.55 -6.45 5.06
N LEU A 163 -12.37 -6.08 5.55
CA LEU A 163 -11.28 -7.02 5.79
C LEU A 163 -11.64 -8.10 6.82
N SER A 164 -12.41 -7.77 7.83
CA SER A 164 -12.83 -8.74 8.86
C SER A 164 -13.89 -9.71 8.37
N GLU A 165 -14.90 -9.20 7.68
CA GLU A 165 -15.98 -10.01 7.10
C GLU A 165 -15.44 -11.06 6.11
N ARG A 166 -14.40 -10.71 5.34
CA ARG A 166 -13.77 -11.60 4.36
C ARG A 166 -12.83 -12.63 4.95
N THR A 167 -12.43 -12.45 6.19
CA THR A 167 -11.44 -13.31 6.86
C THR A 167 -11.98 -13.99 8.09
N ALA A 168 -13.29 -13.93 8.32
CA ALA A 168 -13.94 -14.51 9.49
C ALA A 168 -13.64 -16.02 9.68
N GLU A 169 -13.40 -16.73 8.59
CA GLU A 169 -13.10 -18.17 8.59
C GLU A 169 -11.60 -18.51 8.47
N GLU A 170 -10.72 -17.50 8.31
CA GLU A 170 -9.31 -17.70 8.01
C GLU A 170 -8.40 -17.31 9.19
N ASN A 171 -7.93 -18.29 9.96
CA ASN A 171 -7.07 -18.08 11.15
C ASN A 171 -5.69 -17.47 10.85
N LEU A 172 -5.22 -17.54 9.61
CA LEU A 172 -3.87 -17.12 9.19
C LEU A 172 -3.92 -16.05 8.08
N CYS A 173 -4.87 -15.15 8.15
CA CYS A 173 -4.98 -14.02 7.22
C CYS A 173 -4.47 -12.73 7.86
N MET A 174 -3.52 -12.07 7.18
CA MET A 174 -3.08 -10.73 7.55
C MET A 174 -3.92 -9.66 6.85
N ARG A 175 -4.26 -8.61 7.60
CA ARG A 175 -5.09 -7.50 7.15
C ARG A 175 -4.28 -6.22 7.13
N PHE A 176 -4.30 -5.53 5.99
CA PHE A 176 -3.59 -4.27 5.82
C PHE A 176 -4.51 -3.21 5.23
N ILE A 177 -4.29 -1.97 5.66
CA ILE A 177 -4.84 -0.78 5.01
C ILE A 177 -3.65 0.10 4.64
N PHE A 178 -3.48 0.38 3.36
CA PHE A 178 -2.52 1.35 2.88
C PHE A 178 -3.23 2.61 2.45
N PHE A 179 -2.79 3.76 2.95
CA PHE A 179 -3.38 4.99 2.50
C PHE A 179 -2.38 6.14 2.36
N CYS A 180 -2.68 7.01 1.41
CA CYS A 180 -1.93 8.22 1.14
C CYS A 180 -2.77 9.45 1.49
N SER A 181 -2.21 10.32 2.33
CA SER A 181 -2.88 11.54 2.76
C SER A 181 -1.85 12.60 3.16
N PRO A 182 -2.08 13.90 2.83
CA PRO A 182 -1.24 14.98 3.32
C PRO A 182 -1.40 15.22 4.83
N GLU A 183 -2.53 14.85 5.41
CA GLU A 183 -2.79 15.01 6.84
C GLU A 183 -2.21 13.82 7.62
N LYS A 184 -1.56 14.13 8.75
CA LYS A 184 -1.05 13.10 9.67
C LYS A 184 -2.17 12.30 10.30
N PHE A 185 -1.91 11.04 10.51
CA PHE A 185 -2.82 10.17 11.22
C PHE A 185 -2.92 10.57 12.70
N SER A 186 -4.14 10.65 13.23
CA SER A 186 -4.43 10.97 14.63
C SER A 186 -5.20 9.85 15.31
N ASP A 187 -4.63 9.32 16.40
CA ASP A 187 -5.25 8.24 17.20
C ASP A 187 -6.57 8.64 17.82
N THR A 188 -6.68 9.92 18.21
CA THR A 188 -7.90 10.43 18.86
C THR A 188 -9.13 10.26 17.99
N ARG A 189 -8.97 10.36 16.68
CA ARG A 189 -10.06 10.16 15.73
C ARG A 189 -10.42 8.70 15.50
N LEU A 190 -9.46 7.77 15.62
CA LEU A 190 -9.77 6.34 15.61
C LEU A 190 -10.54 5.89 16.85
N LYS A 191 -10.39 6.59 17.95
CA LYS A 191 -11.15 6.32 19.18
C LYS A 191 -12.60 6.83 19.14
N CYS A 192 -12.95 7.68 18.18
CA CYS A 192 -14.33 8.13 17.98
C CYS A 192 -15.13 6.97 17.38
N LYS A 193 -15.86 6.27 18.22
CA LYS A 193 -16.62 5.05 17.90
C LYS A 193 -17.56 5.25 16.71
N PRO A 194 -17.33 4.59 15.56
CA PRO A 194 -18.44 4.29 14.67
C PRO A 194 -19.23 3.12 15.25
N GLU A 195 -20.51 3.11 15.00
CA GLU A 195 -21.39 2.01 15.36
C GLU A 195 -20.77 0.67 14.92
N ASN A 196 -20.65 -0.27 15.83
CA ASN A 196 -20.23 -1.66 15.64
C ASN A 196 -18.72 -1.97 15.52
N ILE A 197 -17.80 -1.01 15.67
CA ILE A 197 -16.37 -1.29 15.78
C ILE A 197 -15.83 -0.70 17.08
N GLU A 198 -15.26 -1.52 17.93
CA GLU A 198 -14.58 -1.08 19.14
C GLU A 198 -13.06 -1.18 18.98
N ILE A 199 -12.36 -0.04 18.99
CA ILE A 199 -10.91 -0.01 19.01
C ILE A 199 -10.41 -0.29 20.43
N ILE A 200 -9.71 -1.44 20.59
CA ILE A 200 -9.18 -1.90 21.89
C ILE A 200 -7.78 -1.31 22.11
N LYS A 201 -6.91 -1.40 21.11
CA LYS A 201 -5.52 -1.01 21.23
C LYS A 201 -4.98 -0.42 19.93
N ILE A 202 -4.14 0.60 20.06
CA ILE A 202 -3.39 1.21 18.96
C ILE A 202 -1.92 1.25 19.34
N ASP A 203 -1.09 0.55 18.57
CA ASP A 203 0.36 0.63 18.65
C ASP A 203 0.87 1.39 17.41
N LYS A 204 1.80 2.32 17.60
CA LYS A 204 2.39 3.11 16.50
C LYS A 204 3.88 2.95 16.43
N THR A 205 4.41 2.92 15.22
CA THR A 205 5.84 3.05 14.94
C THR A 205 6.04 3.91 13.71
N GLN A 206 7.09 4.69 13.69
CA GLN A 206 7.54 5.38 12.49
C GLN A 206 8.60 4.53 11.81
N GLU A 207 8.36 4.17 10.57
CA GLU A 207 9.40 3.72 9.68
C GLU A 207 10.02 4.94 9.01
N THR A 208 11.26 5.21 9.36
CA THR A 208 12.13 5.89 8.42
C THR A 208 12.80 4.79 7.61
N SER A 209 12.79 4.93 6.31
CA SER A 209 13.43 3.97 5.41
C SER A 209 14.91 3.76 5.67
N CYS A 210 15.59 4.72 6.28
CA CYS A 210 16.95 4.60 6.77
C CYS A 210 17.06 3.94 8.15
N GLY A 211 15.96 3.70 8.87
CA GLY A 211 15.95 3.18 10.23
C GLY A 211 15.73 1.68 10.36
N LYS A 212 15.23 1.00 9.33
CA LYS A 212 15.08 -0.45 9.34
C LYS A 212 16.12 -1.12 8.49
N GLN A 213 17.11 -1.62 9.16
CA GLN A 213 18.00 -2.62 8.60
C GLN A 213 17.21 -3.93 8.46
N VAL A 214 16.74 -4.22 7.25
CA VAL A 214 16.11 -5.50 6.97
C VAL A 214 17.19 -6.53 6.76
N TYR A 215 17.18 -7.52 7.61
CA TYR A 215 18.07 -8.66 7.52
C TYR A 215 17.37 -9.78 6.74
N GLN A 216 17.95 -10.20 5.65
CA GLN A 216 17.50 -11.38 4.91
C GLN A 216 18.46 -12.55 5.13
N ARG A 217 17.92 -13.75 5.26
CA ARG A 217 18.71 -14.97 5.29
C ARG A 217 19.03 -15.38 3.87
N VAL A 218 20.26 -15.14 3.42
CA VAL A 218 20.75 -15.52 2.09
C VAL A 218 21.81 -16.60 2.29
N ASN A 219 21.59 -17.80 1.72
CA ASN A 219 22.50 -18.95 1.82
C ASN A 219 22.85 -19.31 3.29
N GLY A 220 21.84 -19.39 4.15
CA GLY A 220 22.04 -19.73 5.56
C GLY A 220 22.67 -18.62 6.41
N LYS A 221 23.13 -17.53 5.83
CA LYS A 221 23.72 -16.36 6.52
C LYS A 221 22.74 -15.20 6.49
N ILE A 222 22.63 -14.49 7.60
CA ILE A 222 21.84 -13.28 7.71
C ILE A 222 22.65 -12.15 7.09
N LYS A 223 22.09 -11.52 6.04
CA LYS A 223 22.68 -10.35 5.39
C LYS A 223 21.81 -9.14 5.63
N LEU A 224 22.44 -8.01 5.93
CA LEU A 224 21.83 -6.70 5.91
C LEU A 224 21.48 -6.35 4.46
N VAL A 225 20.20 -6.13 4.19
CA VAL A 225 19.74 -5.59 2.91
C VAL A 225 19.50 -4.10 3.14
N SER A 226 20.40 -3.27 2.61
CA SER A 226 20.19 -1.82 2.60
C SER A 226 18.92 -1.49 1.82
N GLY A 227 18.02 -0.73 2.44
CA GLY A 227 16.76 -0.35 1.79
C GLY A 227 16.98 0.66 0.68
N ARG A 228 16.23 0.52 -0.40
CA ARG A 228 16.17 1.48 -1.52
C ARG A 228 15.51 2.82 -1.16
N HIS A 229 15.05 2.97 0.07
CA HIS A 229 14.06 3.99 0.41
C HIS A 229 14.57 4.99 1.44
N ASP A 230 15.85 5.36 1.35
CA ASP A 230 16.54 6.23 2.34
C ASP A 230 15.88 7.60 2.60
N SER A 231 14.79 7.90 1.94
CA SER A 231 14.08 9.17 2.08
C SER A 231 12.55 9.04 2.22
N ILE A 232 12.02 7.83 2.26
CA ILE A 232 10.58 7.60 2.37
C ILE A 232 10.22 7.38 3.83
N GLN A 233 9.30 8.19 4.31
CA GLN A 233 8.75 8.04 5.66
C GLN A 233 7.34 7.50 5.57
N SER A 234 7.08 6.40 6.26
CA SER A 234 5.74 5.88 6.48
C SER A 234 5.47 5.72 7.98
N GLU A 235 4.25 5.93 8.36
CA GLU A 235 3.76 5.66 9.70
C GLU A 235 3.04 4.32 9.69
N ILE A 236 3.44 3.40 10.58
CA ILE A 236 2.81 2.09 10.71
C ILE A 236 2.05 2.05 12.02
N ILE A 237 0.79 1.65 11.93
CA ILE A 237 -0.14 1.59 13.05
C ILE A 237 -0.72 0.18 13.09
N ARG A 238 -0.61 -0.48 14.23
CA ARG A 238 -1.29 -1.73 14.49
C ARG A 238 -2.54 -1.45 15.31
N VAL A 239 -3.68 -1.83 14.78
CA VAL A 239 -4.97 -1.67 15.44
C VAL A 239 -5.50 -3.03 15.85
N THR A 240 -5.84 -3.17 17.13
CA THR A 240 -6.63 -4.28 17.65
C THR A 240 -8.04 -3.77 17.90
N TYR A 241 -9.03 -4.43 17.35
CA TYR A 241 -10.41 -3.97 17.37
C TYR A 241 -11.38 -5.16 17.47
N LYS A 242 -12.61 -4.87 17.94
CA LYS A 242 -13.71 -5.84 17.98
C LYS A 242 -14.81 -5.46 17.01
N ILE A 243 -15.36 -6.49 16.37
CA ILE A 243 -16.63 -6.44 15.66
C ILE A 243 -17.50 -7.52 16.28
N ALA A 244 -18.63 -7.14 16.85
CA ALA A 244 -19.42 -8.00 17.74
C ALA A 244 -18.53 -8.59 18.85
N ASP A 245 -18.46 -9.91 19.00
CA ASP A 245 -17.66 -10.60 20.02
C ASP A 245 -16.28 -11.05 19.51
N SER A 246 -15.95 -10.79 18.24
CA SER A 246 -14.70 -11.25 17.62
C SER A 246 -13.64 -10.17 17.65
N GLU A 247 -12.45 -10.54 18.15
CA GLU A 247 -11.26 -9.68 18.13
C GLU A 247 -10.50 -9.85 16.82
N HIS A 248 -10.13 -8.73 16.21
CA HIS A 248 -9.39 -8.66 14.97
C HIS A 248 -8.16 -7.77 15.12
N ARG A 249 -7.19 -7.97 14.22
CA ARG A 249 -5.99 -7.16 14.14
C ARG A 249 -5.71 -6.77 12.70
N ALA A 250 -5.35 -5.49 12.48
CA ALA A 250 -4.95 -4.98 11.19
C ALA A 250 -3.75 -4.04 11.33
N HIS A 251 -2.99 -3.90 10.23
CA HIS A 251 -1.90 -2.95 10.10
C HIS A 251 -2.34 -1.83 9.15
N ILE A 252 -2.16 -0.60 9.57
CA ILE A 252 -2.46 0.58 8.76
C ILE A 252 -1.13 1.25 8.45
N ILE A 253 -0.84 1.42 7.16
CA ILE A 253 0.37 2.06 6.65
C ILE A 253 -0.03 3.38 6.01
N HIS A 254 0.46 4.48 6.60
CA HIS A 254 0.24 5.82 6.09
C HIS A 254 1.50 6.37 5.42
N ILE A 255 1.33 6.96 4.26
CA ILE A 255 2.38 7.66 3.52
C ILE A 255 1.87 9.02 3.04
N THR A 256 2.74 10.02 3.01
CA THR A 256 2.38 11.33 2.43
C THR A 256 2.51 11.32 0.91
N PRO A 257 1.78 12.19 0.19
CA PRO A 257 1.90 12.31 -1.27
C PRO A 257 3.34 12.55 -1.74
N GLU A 258 4.09 13.38 -1.02
CA GLU A 258 5.50 13.68 -1.35
C GLU A 258 6.37 12.43 -1.24
N SER A 259 6.18 11.65 -0.18
CA SER A 259 6.91 10.40 0.03
C SER A 259 6.54 9.35 -1.03
N LEU A 260 5.26 9.24 -1.38
CA LEU A 260 4.79 8.33 -2.41
C LEU A 260 5.38 8.67 -3.79
N LEU A 261 5.36 9.95 -4.18
CA LEU A 261 5.93 10.39 -5.46
C LEU A 261 7.45 10.24 -5.49
N ARG A 262 8.14 10.50 -4.37
CA ARG A 262 9.59 10.28 -4.26
C ARG A 262 9.94 8.80 -4.43
N TRP A 263 9.17 7.91 -3.81
CA TRP A 263 9.31 6.48 -4.00
C TRP A 263 9.09 6.10 -5.47
N ALA A 264 8.02 6.55 -6.11
CA ALA A 264 7.71 6.22 -7.51
C ALA A 264 8.82 6.67 -8.46
N ASN A 265 9.35 7.89 -8.29
CA ASN A 265 10.48 8.39 -9.08
C ASN A 265 11.76 7.60 -8.82
N GLY A 266 12.03 7.17 -7.59
CA GLY A 266 13.15 6.29 -7.26
C GLY A 266 13.03 4.95 -7.98
N VAL A 267 11.88 4.30 -7.92
CA VAL A 267 11.62 3.04 -8.63
C VAL A 267 11.81 3.20 -10.13
N ALA A 268 11.34 4.28 -10.73
CA ALA A 268 11.52 4.54 -12.15
C ALA A 268 12.99 4.77 -12.55
N SER A 269 13.80 5.42 -11.69
CA SER A 269 15.20 5.76 -11.96
C SER A 269 16.18 4.63 -11.68
N ASP A 270 16.05 3.97 -10.53
CA ASP A 270 17.03 2.97 -10.05
C ASP A 270 17.04 1.67 -10.85
N TRP A 271 16.11 1.51 -11.76
CA TRP A 271 15.98 0.30 -12.53
C TRP A 271 16.39 0.50 -14.00
N LYS A 272 17.12 1.57 -14.27
CA LYS A 272 17.75 1.80 -15.57
C LYS A 272 19.05 0.98 -15.68
#